data_ef6b1bdcf645b6d1db1c1323eaeac983
#
_entry.id   ef6b1bdcf645b6d1db1c1323eaeac983
#
_cell.length_a   1.000
_cell.length_b   1.000
_cell.length_c   1.000
_cell.angle_alpha   90.00
_cell.angle_beta   90.00
_cell.angle_gamma   90.00
#
_symmetry.space_group_name_H-M   'P 1'
#
loop_
_entity.id
_entity.type
_entity.pdbx_description
1 polymer ?
#
loop_
_entity_poly.entity_id
_entity_poly.type
_entity_poly.pdbx_seq_one_letter_code
_entity_poly.pdbx_strand_id
1 'polypeptide(L)'
;NPAPSASADALHIRFPDGAVIEYEPETSALTVSGIKTASVTASDSVTATVPVVMVKASTRVTLDTPEVVCTNKLTTGTLEVQKGGKMHGNIEHTDGKFTSNGVQVDDHGHGGVKSGDNWTQGTK
;
A
#
# COMPACT_ATOMS: atom_id res chain seq x y z
N ASN A 1 -27.82 32.42 -10.40
CA ASN A 1 -26.37 32.41 -10.37
C ASN A 1 -25.83 31.70 -11.60
N PRO A 2 -24.79 32.27 -12.24
CA PRO A 2 -24.17 31.53 -13.32
C PRO A 2 -23.50 30.28 -12.79
N ALA A 3 -23.62 29.20 -13.52
CA ALA A 3 -22.92 27.97 -13.19
C ALA A 3 -21.42 28.22 -13.32
N PRO A 4 -20.60 27.81 -12.36
CA PRO A 4 -19.15 27.96 -12.47
C PRO A 4 -18.52 27.05 -13.54
N SER A 5 -19.24 25.99 -13.95
CA SER A 5 -18.80 25.11 -15.01
C SER A 5 -19.19 25.67 -16.37
N ALA A 6 -18.34 25.47 -17.40
CA ALA A 6 -18.65 25.85 -18.76
C ALA A 6 -19.72 24.96 -19.40
N SER A 7 -19.95 23.76 -18.90
CA SER A 7 -20.93 22.82 -19.43
C SER A 7 -22.33 23.11 -18.90
N ALA A 8 -23.33 23.13 -19.78
CA ALA A 8 -24.71 23.33 -19.39
C ALA A 8 -25.28 22.15 -18.60
N ASP A 9 -24.69 20.97 -18.78
CA ASP A 9 -25.12 19.74 -18.12
C ASP A 9 -24.36 19.40 -16.84
N ALA A 10 -23.44 20.28 -16.44
CA ALA A 10 -22.63 20.05 -15.24
C ALA A 10 -23.46 20.22 -13.98
N LEU A 11 -23.17 19.37 -12.99
CA LEU A 11 -23.59 19.60 -11.62
C LEU A 11 -22.47 20.33 -10.89
N HIS A 12 -22.79 21.46 -10.26
CA HIS A 12 -21.80 22.22 -9.50
C HIS A 12 -22.43 22.77 -8.24
N ILE A 13 -21.93 22.37 -7.09
CA ILE A 13 -22.38 22.85 -5.79
C ILE A 13 -21.19 23.46 -5.07
N ARG A 14 -21.31 24.74 -4.73
CA ARG A 14 -20.29 25.43 -3.94
C ARG A 14 -20.88 25.84 -2.61
N PHE A 15 -20.14 25.56 -1.55
CA PHE A 15 -20.53 25.88 -0.18
C PHE A 15 -19.80 27.13 0.31
N PRO A 16 -20.33 27.81 1.34
CA PRO A 16 -19.70 29.05 1.83
C PRO A 16 -18.28 28.90 2.35
N ASP A 17 -17.90 27.70 2.81
CA ASP A 17 -16.56 27.42 3.30
C ASP A 17 -15.56 27.09 2.18
N GLY A 18 -15.99 27.15 0.93
CA GLY A 18 -15.14 26.83 -0.21
C GLY A 18 -15.19 25.38 -0.68
N ALA A 19 -15.97 24.53 -0.01
CA ALA A 19 -16.15 23.16 -0.47
C ALA A 19 -16.90 23.12 -1.80
N VAL A 20 -16.53 22.16 -2.64
CA VAL A 20 -17.09 22.01 -3.98
C VAL A 20 -17.41 20.55 -4.24
N ILE A 21 -18.59 20.30 -4.80
CA ILE A 21 -18.96 19.01 -5.40
C ILE A 21 -19.31 19.33 -6.85
N GLU A 22 -18.60 18.70 -7.78
CA GLU A 22 -18.77 18.98 -9.19
C GLU A 22 -18.72 17.72 -10.02
N TYR A 23 -19.60 17.60 -10.99
CA TYR A 23 -19.48 16.64 -12.07
C TYR A 23 -19.49 17.39 -13.40
N GLU A 24 -18.42 17.27 -14.17
CA GLU A 24 -18.28 17.91 -15.46
C GLU A 24 -18.36 16.84 -16.57
N PRO A 25 -19.46 16.80 -17.35
CA PRO A 25 -19.60 15.76 -18.36
C PRO A 25 -18.65 15.89 -19.54
N GLU A 26 -18.13 17.08 -19.84
CA GLU A 26 -17.18 17.24 -20.95
C GLU A 26 -15.86 16.49 -20.68
N THR A 27 -15.45 16.40 -19.43
CA THR A 27 -14.26 15.67 -19.02
C THR A 27 -14.59 14.38 -18.27
N SER A 28 -15.87 14.13 -17.99
CA SER A 28 -16.38 13.01 -17.20
C SER A 28 -15.70 12.93 -15.82
N ALA A 29 -15.52 14.08 -15.20
CA ALA A 29 -14.78 14.17 -13.95
C ALA A 29 -15.71 14.52 -12.78
N LEU A 30 -15.68 13.70 -11.76
CA LEU A 30 -16.29 13.99 -10.46
C LEU A 30 -15.22 14.54 -9.54
N THR A 31 -15.46 15.70 -8.96
CA THR A 31 -14.52 16.35 -8.04
C THR A 31 -15.23 16.68 -6.75
N VAL A 32 -14.61 16.30 -5.64
CA VAL A 32 -14.98 16.77 -4.30
C VAL A 32 -13.73 17.38 -3.69
N SER A 33 -13.80 18.66 -3.37
CA SER A 33 -12.64 19.39 -2.88
C SER A 33 -13.01 20.46 -1.86
N GLY A 34 -12.01 21.00 -1.18
CA GLY A 34 -12.21 22.05 -0.19
C GLY A 34 -12.89 21.57 1.09
N ILE A 35 -13.04 20.28 1.27
CA ILE A 35 -13.61 19.69 2.48
C ILE A 35 -12.51 19.47 3.51
N LYS A 36 -12.90 19.44 4.77
CA LYS A 36 -11.96 19.16 5.87
C LYS A 36 -11.90 17.68 6.19
N THR A 37 -13.03 17.00 6.21
CA THR A 37 -13.09 15.57 6.46
C THR A 37 -14.07 14.91 5.49
N ALA A 38 -13.83 13.67 5.19
CA ALA A 38 -14.76 12.85 4.42
C ALA A 38 -14.91 11.50 5.12
N SER A 39 -16.16 11.02 5.23
CA SER A 39 -16.44 9.71 5.80
C SER A 39 -17.35 8.94 4.87
N VAL A 40 -17.02 7.70 4.61
CA VAL A 40 -17.87 6.77 3.89
C VAL A 40 -18.14 5.60 4.82
N THR A 41 -19.41 5.38 5.16
CA THR A 41 -19.83 4.25 5.99
C THR A 41 -20.90 3.49 5.22
N ALA A 42 -20.62 2.24 4.93
CA ALA A 42 -21.56 1.39 4.21
C ALA A 42 -21.74 0.09 4.99
N SER A 43 -22.94 -0.47 4.95
CA SER A 43 -23.20 -1.72 5.70
C SER A 43 -22.54 -2.93 5.10
N ASP A 44 -22.27 -2.94 3.79
CA ASP A 44 -21.84 -4.13 3.10
C ASP A 44 -20.46 -3.99 2.47
N SER A 45 -20.27 -2.99 1.60
CA SER A 45 -19.01 -2.88 0.88
C SER A 45 -18.76 -1.49 0.33
N VAL A 46 -17.50 -1.22 0.06
CA VAL A 46 -17.05 -0.10 -0.78
C VAL A 46 -16.17 -0.71 -1.87
N THR A 47 -16.47 -0.39 -3.12
CA THR A 47 -15.75 -0.93 -4.26
C THR A 47 -15.24 0.19 -5.14
N ALA A 48 -13.96 0.15 -5.48
CA ALA A 48 -13.38 1.00 -6.52
C ALA A 48 -12.86 0.10 -7.63
N THR A 49 -13.36 0.31 -8.85
CA THR A 49 -12.95 -0.49 -10.01
C THR A 49 -12.36 0.43 -11.05
N VAL A 50 -11.04 0.49 -11.09
CA VAL A 50 -10.30 1.42 -11.95
C VAL A 50 -8.93 0.80 -12.29
N PRO A 51 -8.30 1.24 -13.39
CA PRO A 51 -6.93 0.82 -13.66
C PRO A 51 -5.91 1.29 -12.62
N VAL A 52 -6.11 2.47 -12.02
CA VAL A 52 -5.17 3.04 -11.06
C VAL A 52 -5.92 3.65 -9.90
N VAL A 53 -5.56 3.25 -8.69
CA VAL A 53 -5.99 3.93 -7.45
C VAL A 53 -4.76 4.58 -6.82
N MET A 54 -4.85 5.89 -6.54
CA MET A 54 -3.81 6.58 -5.80
C MET A 54 -4.37 7.05 -4.46
N VAL A 55 -3.71 6.64 -3.38
CA VAL A 55 -3.98 7.18 -2.05
C VAL A 55 -2.74 7.92 -1.61
N LYS A 56 -2.87 9.23 -1.42
CA LYS A 56 -1.76 10.09 -1.01
C LYS A 56 -2.05 10.63 0.37
N ALA A 57 -1.32 10.14 1.35
CA ALA A 57 -1.43 10.57 2.74
C ALA A 57 -0.06 11.05 3.22
N SER A 58 -0.01 12.23 3.82
CA SER A 58 1.27 12.80 4.27
C SER A 58 1.82 12.13 5.51
N THR A 59 0.98 11.42 6.27
CA THR A 59 1.37 10.84 7.55
C THR A 59 1.21 9.33 7.57
N ARG A 60 0.03 8.81 7.22
CA ARG A 60 -0.24 7.39 7.38
C ARG A 60 -1.50 6.97 6.63
N VAL A 61 -1.47 5.76 6.09
CA VAL A 61 -2.68 5.03 5.69
C VAL A 61 -2.83 3.85 6.65
N THR A 62 -3.97 3.75 7.31
CA THR A 62 -4.26 2.67 8.24
C THR A 62 -5.28 1.73 7.61
N LEU A 63 -4.95 0.46 7.55
CA LEU A 63 -5.87 -0.59 7.13
C LEU A 63 -6.16 -1.46 8.36
N ASP A 64 -7.24 -1.12 9.05
CA ASP A 64 -7.66 -1.83 10.25
C ASP A 64 -8.60 -2.96 9.84
N THR A 65 -8.03 -4.14 9.61
CA THR A 65 -8.74 -5.28 9.07
C THR A 65 -8.02 -6.58 9.45
N PRO A 66 -8.74 -7.68 9.61
CA PRO A 66 -8.08 -8.98 9.82
C PRO A 66 -7.19 -9.41 8.66
N GLU A 67 -7.48 -8.98 7.43
CA GLU A 67 -6.74 -9.44 6.26
C GLU A 67 -6.65 -8.35 5.20
N VAL A 68 -5.46 -8.18 4.60
CA VAL A 68 -5.24 -7.39 3.40
C VAL A 68 -4.69 -8.32 2.34
N VAL A 69 -5.36 -8.40 1.19
CA VAL A 69 -4.94 -9.26 0.08
C VAL A 69 -4.39 -8.42 -1.05
N CYS A 70 -3.13 -8.66 -1.40
CA CYS A 70 -2.51 -8.14 -2.61
C CYS A 70 -2.28 -9.35 -3.53
N THR A 71 -3.01 -9.42 -4.64
CA THR A 71 -3.07 -10.65 -5.43
C THR A 71 -1.82 -10.91 -6.28
N ASN A 72 -1.06 -9.90 -6.60
CA ASN A 72 0.10 -10.07 -7.47
C ASN A 72 1.39 -9.63 -6.82
N LYS A 73 1.61 -8.35 -6.68
CA LYS A 73 2.90 -7.83 -6.23
C LYS A 73 2.70 -6.67 -5.27
N LEU A 74 3.42 -6.71 -4.17
CA LEU A 74 3.50 -5.59 -3.24
C LEU A 74 4.88 -4.95 -3.35
N THR A 75 4.92 -3.66 -3.65
CA THR A 75 6.16 -2.87 -3.64
C THR A 75 6.09 -1.89 -2.48
N THR A 76 7.09 -1.92 -1.63
CA THR A 76 7.15 -1.06 -0.46
C THR A 76 8.57 -0.56 -0.26
N GLY A 77 8.72 0.59 0.37
CA GLY A 77 10.04 1.12 0.70
C GLY A 77 10.73 0.29 1.77
N THR A 78 10.05 0.07 2.88
CA THR A 78 10.51 -0.79 3.97
C THR A 78 9.36 -1.69 4.38
N LEU A 79 9.69 -2.77 5.07
CA LEU A 79 8.69 -3.72 5.56
C LEU A 79 8.99 -4.05 7.01
N GLU A 80 7.97 -3.94 7.86
CA GLU A 80 8.05 -4.41 9.23
C GLU A 80 6.92 -5.41 9.46
N VAL A 81 7.28 -6.65 9.80
CA VAL A 81 6.32 -7.70 10.11
C VAL A 81 6.47 -8.03 11.58
N GLN A 82 5.49 -7.64 12.39
CA GLN A 82 5.63 -7.66 13.85
C GLN A 82 5.39 -9.03 14.47
N LYS A 83 4.53 -9.85 13.86
CA LYS A 83 4.08 -11.10 14.50
C LYS A 83 4.53 -12.36 13.75
N GLY A 84 5.34 -12.19 12.72
CA GLY A 84 5.78 -13.33 11.91
C GLY A 84 4.90 -13.55 10.69
N GLY A 85 5.18 -14.60 9.95
CA GLY A 85 4.47 -14.88 8.73
C GLY A 85 5.06 -16.06 7.99
N LYS A 86 4.62 -16.26 6.77
CA LYS A 86 5.08 -17.32 5.89
C LYS A 86 5.44 -16.72 4.52
N MET A 87 6.47 -17.28 3.92
CA MET A 87 6.85 -16.93 2.55
C MET A 87 7.00 -18.22 1.76
N HIS A 88 6.49 -18.22 0.53
CA HIS A 88 6.59 -19.34 -0.38
C HIS A 88 7.32 -18.89 -1.65
N GLY A 89 7.99 -19.84 -2.28
CA GLY A 89 8.73 -19.57 -3.50
C GLY A 89 10.13 -19.08 -3.23
N ASN A 90 10.79 -18.60 -4.27
CA ASN A 90 12.17 -18.12 -4.19
C ASN A 90 12.20 -16.69 -3.67
N ILE A 91 13.02 -16.45 -2.66
CA ILE A 91 13.22 -15.13 -2.08
C ILE A 91 14.66 -14.72 -2.38
N GLU A 92 14.82 -13.59 -3.07
CA GLU A 92 16.14 -13.04 -3.35
C GLU A 92 16.35 -11.81 -2.49
N HIS A 93 17.51 -11.78 -1.82
CA HIS A 93 17.96 -10.63 -1.05
C HIS A 93 19.23 -10.08 -1.69
N THR A 94 19.25 -8.77 -1.96
CA THR A 94 20.41 -8.09 -2.55
C THR A 94 20.64 -6.74 -1.87
N ASP A 95 21.86 -6.20 -2.04
CA ASP A 95 22.20 -4.83 -1.67
C ASP A 95 22.06 -4.53 -0.18
N GLY A 96 22.44 -5.47 0.67
CA GLY A 96 22.39 -5.27 2.10
C GLY A 96 22.62 -6.57 2.85
N LYS A 97 22.33 -6.56 4.13
CA LYS A 97 22.51 -7.73 5.00
C LYS A 97 21.16 -8.34 5.34
N PHE A 98 21.13 -9.65 5.38
CA PHE A 98 20.02 -10.41 5.90
C PHE A 98 20.47 -11.05 7.22
N THR A 99 19.88 -10.65 8.34
CA THR A 99 20.29 -11.16 9.66
C THR A 99 19.12 -11.85 10.35
N SER A 100 19.45 -12.85 11.16
CA SER A 100 18.50 -13.51 12.04
C SER A 100 19.14 -13.63 13.43
N ASN A 101 18.50 -13.04 14.43
CA ASN A 101 19.01 -13.01 15.80
C ASN A 101 20.46 -12.53 15.89
N GLY A 102 20.78 -11.50 15.11
CA GLY A 102 22.12 -10.92 15.09
C GLY A 102 23.12 -11.64 14.20
N VAL A 103 22.75 -12.74 13.57
CA VAL A 103 23.63 -13.50 12.69
C VAL A 103 23.30 -13.18 11.24
N GLN A 104 24.31 -12.80 10.46
CA GLN A 104 24.12 -12.56 9.03
C GLN A 104 23.93 -13.91 8.33
N VAL A 105 22.75 -14.12 7.76
CA VAL A 105 22.35 -15.43 7.21
C VAL A 105 23.03 -15.69 5.88
N ASP A 106 23.24 -14.65 5.08
CA ASP A 106 23.78 -14.75 3.72
C ASP A 106 25.31 -14.74 3.67
N ASP A 107 25.99 -14.48 4.80
CA ASP A 107 27.45 -14.46 4.86
C ASP A 107 27.90 -14.70 6.30
N HIS A 108 28.04 -15.97 6.65
CA HIS A 108 28.56 -16.38 7.95
C HIS A 108 29.23 -17.74 7.86
N GLY A 109 30.13 -18.01 8.77
CA GLY A 109 30.82 -19.28 8.86
C GLY A 109 30.41 -20.08 10.07
N HIS A 110 30.78 -21.38 10.09
CA HIS A 110 30.53 -22.29 11.23
C HIS A 110 31.86 -22.62 11.89
N GLY A 111 31.99 -22.23 13.14
CA GLY A 111 33.16 -22.55 13.91
C GLY A 111 33.24 -24.03 14.28
N GLY A 112 34.48 -24.53 14.50
CA GLY A 112 34.69 -25.90 14.97
C GLY A 112 34.53 -26.99 13.92
N VAL A 113 34.31 -26.65 12.66
CA VAL A 113 34.14 -27.60 11.56
C VAL A 113 35.53 -27.98 11.04
N LYS A 114 35.80 -29.28 10.95
CA LYS A 114 37.06 -29.79 10.38
C LYS A 114 36.93 -29.93 8.87
N SER A 115 38.02 -29.71 8.15
CA SER A 115 38.09 -30.02 6.74
C SER A 115 37.88 -31.50 6.50
N GLY A 116 37.07 -31.86 5.52
CA GLY A 116 36.83 -33.25 5.20
C GLY A 116 35.80 -33.36 4.08
N ASP A 117 35.44 -34.60 3.75
CA ASP A 117 34.53 -34.91 2.69
C ASP A 117 33.05 -34.94 3.12
N ASN A 118 32.82 -34.79 4.42
CA ASN A 118 31.46 -34.84 4.97
C ASN A 118 30.80 -33.48 4.92
N TRP A 119 29.49 -33.52 4.70
CA TRP A 119 28.67 -32.29 4.70
C TRP A 119 28.34 -31.90 6.13
N THR A 120 28.35 -30.60 6.37
CA THR A 120 27.86 -30.06 7.64
C THR A 120 26.31 -30.04 7.61
N GLN A 121 25.69 -30.03 8.82
CA GLN A 121 24.26 -29.86 8.93
C GLN A 121 23.82 -28.48 8.41
N GLY A 122 24.70 -27.52 8.51
CA GLY A 122 24.39 -26.19 8.04
C GLY A 122 23.35 -25.47 8.85
N THR A 123 22.93 -24.32 8.33
CA THR A 123 21.81 -23.56 8.86
C THR A 123 20.55 -23.98 8.14
N LYS A 124 19.60 -24.40 8.91
CA LYS A 124 18.27 -24.75 8.37
C LYS A 124 17.19 -23.92 9.03
#